data_87b9f9e0f5f404ae269a1d3783ad6fd3
#
_entry.id   87b9f9e0f5f404ae269a1d3783ad6fd3
#
_cell.length_a   1.000
_cell.length_b   1.000
_cell.length_c   1.000
_cell.angle_alpha   90.00
_cell.angle_beta   90.00
_cell.angle_gamma   90.00
#
_symmetry.space_group_name_H-M   'P 1'
#
loop_
_entity.id
_entity.type
_entity.pdbx_description
1 polymer ?
#
loop_
_entity_poly.entity_id
_entity_poly.type
_entity_poly.pdbx_seq_one_letter_code
_entity_poly.pdbx_strand_id
1 'polypeptide(L)'
;MDPRHEALCEHLFQRACGVLGMRGFGMRALRRRVRGRGKLRSYALGYTKLGEKLVTIDLYTPRTMKPRKLDAVLRVICHELTHHQEPPKLFRSWYRLVRVIHHPKFWRRYKKNVELLKQDEMLGPLFIK
;
A
#
# COMPACT_ATOMS: atom_id res chain seq x y z
N MET A 1 -19.81 4.73 -3.78
CA MET A 1 -18.68 3.88 -4.20
C MET A 1 -18.67 3.78 -5.71
N ASP A 2 -17.50 3.67 -6.29
CA ASP A 2 -17.35 3.65 -7.74
C ASP A 2 -16.82 2.28 -8.18
N PRO A 3 -17.68 1.41 -8.72
CA PRO A 3 -17.25 0.05 -9.13
C PRO A 3 -16.14 0.06 -10.19
N ARG A 4 -16.12 1.05 -11.07
CA ARG A 4 -15.09 1.15 -12.11
C ARG A 4 -13.74 1.48 -11.49
N HIS A 5 -13.72 2.38 -10.50
CA HIS A 5 -12.50 2.73 -9.79
C HIS A 5 -11.97 1.53 -9.01
N GLU A 6 -12.86 0.82 -8.33
CA GLU A 6 -12.45 -0.36 -7.54
C GLU A 6 -11.94 -1.48 -8.43
N ALA A 7 -12.59 -1.71 -9.57
CA ALA A 7 -12.12 -2.72 -10.53
C ALA A 7 -10.76 -2.34 -11.11
N LEU A 8 -10.56 -1.08 -11.43
CA LEU A 8 -9.29 -0.59 -11.94
C LEU A 8 -8.19 -0.77 -10.89
N CYS A 9 -8.44 -0.38 -9.65
CA CYS A 9 -7.46 -0.52 -8.58
C CYS A 9 -7.11 -1.99 -8.32
N GLU A 10 -8.09 -2.88 -8.38
CA GLU A 10 -7.85 -4.32 -8.27
C GLU A 10 -6.93 -4.81 -9.40
N HIS A 11 -7.18 -4.36 -10.61
CA HIS A 11 -6.36 -4.70 -11.76
C HIS A 11 -4.93 -4.19 -11.60
N LEU A 12 -4.78 -2.95 -11.11
CA LEU A 12 -3.46 -2.38 -10.84
C LEU A 12 -2.73 -3.14 -9.75
N PHE A 13 -3.46 -3.56 -8.71
CA PHE A 13 -2.89 -4.36 -7.64
C PHE A 13 -2.33 -5.68 -8.18
N GLN A 14 -3.11 -6.40 -8.99
CA GLN A 14 -2.66 -7.67 -9.55
C GLN A 14 -1.46 -7.48 -10.47
N ARG A 15 -1.44 -6.39 -11.23
CA ARG A 15 -0.29 -6.07 -12.09
C ARG A 15 0.95 -5.80 -11.24
N ALA A 16 0.80 -5.03 -10.17
CA ALA A 16 1.92 -4.75 -9.26
C ALA A 16 2.46 -6.04 -8.63
N CYS A 17 1.58 -6.92 -8.20
CA CYS A 17 1.99 -8.22 -7.66
C CYS A 17 2.79 -9.02 -8.71
N GLY A 18 2.35 -8.99 -9.96
CA GLY A 18 3.06 -9.67 -11.05
C GLY A 18 4.46 -9.10 -11.27
N VAL A 19 4.57 -7.77 -11.28
CA VAL A 19 5.86 -7.09 -11.46
C VAL A 19 6.82 -7.43 -10.32
N LEU A 20 6.32 -7.49 -9.09
CA LEU A 20 7.14 -7.75 -7.91
C LEU A 20 7.34 -9.25 -7.63
N GLY A 21 6.73 -10.11 -8.44
CA GLY A 21 6.86 -11.55 -8.26
C GLY A 21 6.14 -12.09 -7.03
N MET A 22 5.08 -11.43 -6.59
CA MET A 22 4.32 -11.80 -5.40
C MET A 22 3.00 -12.44 -5.80
N ARG A 23 2.92 -13.76 -5.67
CA ARG A 23 1.75 -14.52 -6.10
C ARG A 23 0.76 -14.78 -4.96
N GLY A 24 -0.51 -14.89 -5.33
CA GLY A 24 -1.55 -15.30 -4.39
C GLY A 24 -2.04 -14.20 -3.47
N PHE A 25 -1.66 -12.95 -3.71
CA PHE A 25 -2.13 -11.83 -2.91
C PHE A 25 -3.46 -11.31 -3.43
N GLY A 26 -4.34 -10.96 -2.50
CA GLY A 26 -5.61 -10.32 -2.80
C GLY A 26 -5.69 -8.94 -2.21
N MET A 27 -6.52 -8.10 -2.80
CA MET A 27 -6.77 -6.75 -2.32
C MET A 27 -8.21 -6.63 -1.83
N ARG A 28 -8.39 -5.89 -0.76
CA ARG A 28 -9.71 -5.54 -0.27
C ARG A 28 -9.79 -4.01 -0.16
N ALA A 29 -10.87 -3.45 -0.69
CA ALA A 29 -11.10 -2.02 -0.58
C ALA A 29 -11.57 -1.69 0.85
N LEU A 30 -10.90 -0.74 1.47
CA LEU A 30 -11.32 -0.23 2.77
C LEU A 30 -12.44 0.78 2.54
N ARG A 31 -13.62 0.46 3.04
CA ARG A 31 -14.82 1.28 2.83
C ARG A 31 -15.25 1.91 4.14
N ARG A 32 -14.59 3.00 4.50
CA ARG A 32 -15.00 3.75 5.66
C ARG A 32 -15.01 5.24 5.34
N ARG A 33 -15.89 5.94 6.00
CA ARG A 33 -16.03 7.37 5.86
C ARG A 33 -15.72 8.03 7.19
N VAL A 34 -14.84 9.04 7.16
CA VAL A 34 -14.58 9.83 8.34
C VAL A 34 -15.68 10.86 8.46
N ARG A 35 -16.39 10.82 9.59
CA ARG A 35 -17.47 11.78 9.88
C ARG A 35 -16.96 12.93 10.74
N GLY A 36 -17.55 14.10 10.54
CA GLY A 36 -17.28 15.26 11.37
C GLY A 36 -15.95 15.93 11.07
N ARG A 37 -15.50 16.75 12.03
CA ARG A 37 -14.28 17.56 11.89
C ARG A 37 -13.07 16.89 12.53
N GLY A 38 -13.08 15.58 12.65
CA GLY A 38 -11.99 14.85 13.27
C GLY A 38 -10.67 15.06 12.56
N LYS A 39 -9.60 14.97 13.33
CA LYS A 39 -8.25 15.03 12.78
C LYS A 39 -7.95 13.80 11.95
N LEU A 40 -7.35 13.99 10.77
CA LEU A 40 -7.01 12.90 9.88
C LEU A 40 -5.61 12.33 10.12
N ARG A 41 -4.92 12.77 11.19
CA ARG A 41 -3.51 12.40 11.43
C ARG A 41 -3.25 10.91 11.51
N SER A 42 -4.16 10.17 12.10
CA SER A 42 -4.00 8.73 12.26
C SER A 42 -4.79 7.92 11.24
N TYR A 43 -5.20 8.55 10.15
CA TYR A 43 -5.95 7.89 9.13
C TYR A 43 -5.03 6.96 8.33
N ALA A 44 -5.29 5.67 8.39
CA ALA A 44 -4.49 4.68 7.65
C ALA A 44 -4.97 4.59 6.21
N LEU A 45 -4.05 4.75 5.26
CA LEU A 45 -4.33 4.60 3.83
C LEU A 45 -4.40 3.13 3.41
N GLY A 46 -3.84 2.25 4.22
CA GLY A 46 -3.90 0.83 3.97
C GLY A 46 -3.31 0.07 5.12
N TYR A 47 -3.52 -1.23 5.13
CA TYR A 47 -2.88 -2.12 6.08
C TYR A 47 -2.83 -3.54 5.53
N THR A 48 -1.96 -4.34 6.11
CA THR A 48 -1.82 -5.73 5.74
C THR A 48 -1.55 -6.55 6.99
N LYS A 49 -1.99 -7.81 6.98
CA LYS A 49 -1.65 -8.77 8.02
C LYS A 49 -0.56 -9.69 7.52
N LEU A 50 0.56 -9.73 8.24
CA LEU A 50 1.61 -10.68 7.94
C LEU A 50 1.10 -12.08 8.24
N GLY A 51 1.39 -13.00 7.35
CA GLY A 51 0.85 -14.35 7.42
C GLY A 51 -0.43 -14.56 6.63
N GLU A 52 -1.07 -13.49 6.21
CA GLU A 52 -2.21 -13.53 5.30
C GLU A 52 -1.85 -12.81 4.01
N LYS A 53 -2.26 -13.36 2.89
CA LYS A 53 -1.99 -12.74 1.58
C LYS A 53 -3.13 -11.83 1.18
N LEU A 54 -3.47 -10.92 2.08
CA LEU A 54 -4.54 -9.96 1.88
C LEU A 54 -4.08 -8.56 2.26
N VAL A 55 -4.26 -7.62 1.35
CA VAL A 55 -3.89 -6.22 1.55
C VAL A 55 -5.17 -5.39 1.47
N THR A 56 -5.39 -4.54 2.46
CA THR A 56 -6.53 -3.63 2.49
C THR A 56 -6.06 -2.23 2.14
N ILE A 57 -6.67 -1.63 1.13
CA ILE A 57 -6.27 -0.32 0.61
C ILE A 57 -7.47 0.62 0.66
N ASP A 58 -7.22 1.85 1.11
CA ASP A 58 -8.23 2.90 1.08
C ASP A 58 -8.21 3.56 -0.30
N LEU A 59 -9.28 3.35 -1.06
CA LEU A 59 -9.38 3.82 -2.44
C LEU A 59 -10.07 5.17 -2.59
N TYR A 60 -10.57 5.73 -1.48
CA TYR A 60 -11.36 6.94 -1.51
C TYR A 60 -10.87 7.97 -0.50
N THR A 61 -11.07 9.24 -0.82
CA THR A 61 -10.75 10.29 0.13
C THR A 61 -11.72 10.24 1.32
N PRO A 62 -11.23 10.47 2.56
CA PRO A 62 -12.02 10.12 3.74
C PRO A 62 -13.30 10.94 3.94
N ARG A 63 -13.31 12.20 3.55
CA ARG A 63 -14.48 13.05 3.80
C ARG A 63 -15.47 13.08 2.66
N THR A 64 -14.97 13.14 1.43
CA THR A 64 -15.79 13.31 0.25
C THR A 64 -16.05 12.02 -0.49
N MET A 65 -15.37 10.94 -0.12
CA MET A 65 -15.47 9.63 -0.77
C MET A 65 -15.22 9.71 -2.27
N LYS A 66 -14.34 10.60 -2.69
CA LYS A 66 -13.90 10.68 -4.08
C LYS A 66 -12.78 9.67 -4.33
N PRO A 67 -12.71 9.09 -5.55
CA PRO A 67 -11.62 8.19 -5.89
C PRO A 67 -10.26 8.85 -5.69
N ARG A 68 -9.34 8.13 -5.05
CA ARG A 68 -7.96 8.61 -4.90
C ARG A 68 -7.24 8.54 -6.24
N LYS A 69 -6.25 9.40 -6.41
CA LYS A 69 -5.41 9.37 -7.60
C LYS A 69 -4.69 8.03 -7.71
N LEU A 70 -4.52 7.54 -8.92
CA LEU A 70 -3.95 6.21 -9.14
C LEU A 70 -2.49 6.11 -8.70
N ASP A 71 -1.70 7.18 -8.81
CA ASP A 71 -0.33 7.17 -8.31
C ASP A 71 -0.28 7.00 -6.80
N ALA A 72 -1.19 7.66 -6.09
CA ALA A 72 -1.29 7.51 -4.63
C ALA A 72 -1.69 6.08 -4.26
N VAL A 73 -2.66 5.51 -4.96
CA VAL A 73 -3.08 4.13 -4.74
C VAL A 73 -1.92 3.16 -4.98
N LEU A 74 -1.18 3.34 -6.08
CA LEU A 74 -0.04 2.47 -6.40
C LEU A 74 1.05 2.54 -5.34
N ARG A 75 1.32 3.73 -4.80
CA ARG A 75 2.33 3.87 -3.74
C ARG A 75 1.90 3.16 -2.46
N VAL A 76 0.61 3.22 -2.12
CA VAL A 76 0.10 2.51 -0.95
C VAL A 76 0.16 1.00 -1.18
N ILE A 77 -0.23 0.53 -2.36
CA ILE A 77 -0.12 -0.89 -2.73
C ILE A 77 1.32 -1.35 -2.56
N CYS A 78 2.27 -0.59 -3.09
CA CYS A 78 3.68 -0.92 -3.02
C CYS A 78 4.16 -0.98 -1.57
N HIS A 79 3.75 0.00 -0.75
CA HIS A 79 4.08 0.06 0.67
C HIS A 79 3.62 -1.21 1.41
N GLU A 80 2.35 -1.58 1.22
CA GLU A 80 1.78 -2.73 1.91
C GLU A 80 2.40 -4.05 1.43
N LEU A 81 2.67 -4.18 0.14
CA LEU A 81 3.35 -5.38 -0.37
C LEU A 81 4.77 -5.48 0.15
N THR A 82 5.46 -4.35 0.33
CA THR A 82 6.82 -4.35 0.87
C THR A 82 6.87 -4.89 2.29
N HIS A 83 5.81 -4.68 3.09
CA HIS A 83 5.75 -5.26 4.43
C HIS A 83 5.86 -6.79 4.42
N HIS A 84 5.39 -7.45 3.39
CA HIS A 84 5.52 -8.90 3.26
C HIS A 84 6.92 -9.33 2.84
N GLN A 85 7.63 -8.48 2.11
CA GLN A 85 9.01 -8.77 1.69
C GLN A 85 10.02 -8.45 2.80
N GLU A 86 9.74 -7.41 3.56
CA GLU A 86 10.63 -6.94 4.63
C GLU A 86 9.81 -6.81 5.92
N PRO A 87 9.56 -7.93 6.59
CA PRO A 87 8.74 -7.90 7.82
C PRO A 87 9.43 -7.14 8.96
N PRO A 88 8.68 -6.79 10.01
CA PRO A 88 9.26 -6.08 11.15
C PRO A 88 10.46 -6.82 11.72
N LYS A 89 11.45 -6.05 12.21
CA LYS A 89 12.66 -6.59 12.81
C LYS A 89 12.80 -6.10 14.24
N LEU A 90 13.46 -6.93 15.06
CA LEU A 90 13.81 -6.55 16.42
C LEU A 90 15.19 -5.90 16.42
N PHE A 91 15.27 -4.71 16.98
CA PHE A 91 16.54 -4.01 17.18
C PHE A 91 16.80 -3.86 18.66
N ARG A 92 18.05 -4.04 19.06
CA ARG A 92 18.45 -3.85 20.44
C ARG A 92 18.75 -2.38 20.69
N SER A 93 18.03 -1.79 21.63
CA SER A 93 18.27 -0.42 22.07
C SER A 93 18.48 -0.48 23.59
N TRP A 94 19.70 -0.16 24.06
CA TRP A 94 20.08 -0.34 25.45
C TRP A 94 19.90 -1.81 25.84
N TYR A 95 19.04 -2.09 26.83
CA TYR A 95 18.71 -3.44 27.27
C TYR A 95 17.28 -3.83 26.86
N ARG A 96 16.72 -3.14 25.88
CA ARG A 96 15.37 -3.42 25.37
C ARG A 96 15.42 -3.86 23.92
N LEU A 97 14.54 -4.77 23.56
CA LEU A 97 14.31 -5.12 22.17
C LEU A 97 13.14 -4.27 21.66
N VAL A 98 13.37 -3.55 20.57
CA VAL A 98 12.36 -2.69 19.95
C VAL A 98 11.97 -3.27 18.61
N ARG A 99 10.67 -3.47 18.40
CA ARG A 99 10.14 -3.92 17.13
C ARG A 99 10.00 -2.73 16.20
N VAL A 100 10.72 -2.76 15.07
CA VAL A 100 10.68 -1.69 14.08
C VAL A 100 10.01 -2.21 12.83
N ILE A 101 8.88 -1.59 12.45
CA ILE A 101 8.10 -1.98 11.29
C ILE A 101 8.69 -1.40 10.01
N HIS A 102 9.03 -0.11 10.04
CA HIS A 102 9.59 0.61 8.89
C HIS A 102 11.09 0.83 9.10
N HIS A 103 11.85 -0.27 9.14
CA HIS A 103 13.31 -0.20 9.32
C HIS A 103 14.00 0.21 8.01
N PRO A 104 15.31 0.56 8.04
CA PRO A 104 15.99 1.03 6.83
C PRO A 104 15.92 0.07 5.65
N LYS A 105 15.98 -1.23 5.90
CA LYS A 105 15.87 -2.23 4.84
C LYS A 105 14.49 -2.22 4.19
N PHE A 106 13.43 -1.96 4.97
CA PHE A 106 12.08 -1.79 4.44
C PHE A 106 12.05 -0.63 3.44
N TRP A 107 12.58 0.53 3.82
CA TRP A 107 12.55 1.70 2.95
C TRP A 107 13.39 1.53 1.69
N ARG A 108 14.51 0.84 1.78
CA ARG A 108 15.31 0.52 0.59
C ARG A 108 14.52 -0.38 -0.37
N ARG A 109 13.86 -1.39 0.17
CA ARG A 109 13.04 -2.29 -0.63
C ARG A 109 11.84 -1.55 -1.24
N TYR A 110 11.20 -0.69 -0.46
CA TYR A 110 10.08 0.11 -0.96
C TYR A 110 10.51 0.98 -2.16
N LYS A 111 11.62 1.69 -2.03
CA LYS A 111 12.12 2.52 -3.13
C LYS A 111 12.43 1.68 -4.36
N LYS A 112 13.06 0.53 -4.18
CA LYS A 112 13.35 -0.39 -5.28
C LYS A 112 12.06 -0.87 -5.94
N ASN A 113 11.07 -1.24 -5.15
CA ASN A 113 9.79 -1.70 -5.67
C ASN A 113 9.08 -0.60 -6.46
N VAL A 114 9.07 0.63 -5.95
CA VAL A 114 8.48 1.76 -6.68
C VAL A 114 9.17 1.94 -8.03
N GLU A 115 10.50 1.85 -8.07
CA GLU A 115 11.22 1.96 -9.34
C GLU A 115 10.87 0.82 -10.32
N LEU A 116 10.70 -0.39 -9.81
CA LEU A 116 10.27 -1.52 -10.64
C LEU A 116 8.89 -1.28 -11.23
N LEU A 117 7.96 -0.75 -10.43
CA LEU A 117 6.63 -0.43 -10.93
C LEU A 117 6.66 0.69 -11.96
N LYS A 118 7.54 1.69 -11.77
CA LYS A 118 7.69 2.79 -12.75
C LYS A 118 8.24 2.31 -14.07
N GLN A 119 9.01 1.24 -14.08
CA GLN A 119 9.58 0.66 -15.30
C GLN A 119 8.59 -0.22 -16.05
N ASP A 120 7.49 -0.61 -15.41
CA ASP A 120 6.46 -1.41 -16.06
C ASP A 120 5.72 -0.55 -17.08
N GLU A 121 5.49 -1.09 -18.27
CA GLU A 121 4.86 -0.33 -19.36
C GLU A 121 3.43 0.09 -19.06
N MET A 122 2.71 -0.68 -18.24
CA MET A 122 1.34 -0.38 -17.85
C MET A 122 1.27 0.57 -16.66
N LEU A 123 2.07 0.32 -15.63
CA LEU A 123 2.01 1.09 -14.39
C LEU A 123 2.85 2.37 -14.41
N GLY A 124 3.95 2.35 -15.16
CA GLY A 124 4.86 3.48 -15.21
C GLY A 124 4.19 4.81 -15.52
N PRO A 125 3.35 4.91 -16.58
CA PRO A 125 2.70 6.17 -16.92
C PRO A 125 1.79 6.70 -15.82
N LEU A 126 1.29 5.87 -14.93
CA LEU A 126 0.39 6.28 -13.85
C LEU A 126 1.11 7.02 -12.73
N PHE A 127 2.44 6.89 -12.65
CA PHE A 127 3.25 7.65 -11.69
C PHE A 127 3.56 9.07 -12.17
N ILE A 128 3.24 9.39 -13.39
CA ILE A 128 3.42 10.73 -13.93
C ILE A 128 2.27 11.61 -13.46
N LYS A 129 2.60 12.80 -13.01
CA LYS A 129 1.63 13.76 -12.47
C LYS A 129 0.68 14.30 -13.52
#